data_2d91d80ac9ed7fd38f70020712b0d35a
#
_entry.id   2d91d80ac9ed7fd38f70020712b0d35a
#
_cell.length_a   1.000
_cell.length_b   1.000
_cell.length_c   1.000
_cell.angle_alpha   90.00
_cell.angle_beta   90.00
_cell.angle_gamma   90.00
#
_symmetry.space_group_name_H-M   'P 1'
#
loop_
_entity.id
_entity.type
_entity.pdbx_description
1 polymer ?
#
loop_
_entity_poly.entity_id
_entity_poly.type
_entity_poly.pdbx_seq_one_letter_code
_entity_poly.pdbx_strand_id
1 'polypeptide(L)'
;MVKHQPLQVYEKQVFVSFVTGIYGCRWKRYQRSHDDSSKILACFHISLGQQLNLYWVSIHSNPSLFTCVYLSCLQSTAPFLHLGALAVFTALGWLVAGYVVRRERSNFQVMVLLIYVVLLLLIYLAPLTFRCPCVMNSHSLAPRPEIIGRRGAPMLAPENTMVSFNRALQQGVSSLQADVTISEDGVPFLMRDDTLRRTTDVGKVFPSRQHDDASSFNWTDLRALNAGQWFLESDPYWTADSLSAKERGRAGNQTVCPLVEMLRLAARANRSALLNVRRPPPQHPRHRSWFMDTLWVIQRSGIPQKRVTWTPDTDRGRVRGLQQAADEMLSLEEMRQRGVSSLTLRLYWRDAMLPAPPPREYLANNVSVTVYPVNEAWLYSLLWCSGVPSVSSDAPQDLRKVPYPIWLMSQSAYCFIWITSDLVSIAVVLVIFSFQKWKMSGMQNYNPEHIMLSAVTRRASRDVNVMKEKLIFSELNNGLNSTEDLSLNLENGYASYSCGGH
;
A
#
# COMPACT_ATOMS: atom_id res chain seq x y z
N MET A 1 -25.40 -6.60 16.48
CA MET A 1 -25.25 -7.20 15.13
C MET A 1 -24.52 -6.21 14.25
N VAL A 2 -23.21 -6.30 14.14
CA VAL A 2 -22.42 -5.44 13.25
C VAL A 2 -22.40 -6.13 11.88
N LYS A 3 -23.12 -5.57 10.92
CA LYS A 3 -23.13 -6.06 9.54
C LYS A 3 -21.74 -5.81 8.92
N HIS A 4 -21.02 -6.88 8.64
CA HIS A 4 -19.79 -6.85 7.87
C HIS A 4 -20.07 -6.41 6.43
N GLN A 5 -19.70 -5.20 6.08
CA GLN A 5 -19.68 -4.73 4.70
C GLN A 5 -18.41 -3.94 4.32
N PRO A 6 -17.19 -4.41 4.58
CA PRO A 6 -16.04 -3.66 4.10
C PRO A 6 -15.71 -3.92 2.62
N LEU A 7 -15.93 -5.14 2.12
CA LEU A 7 -15.54 -5.50 0.75
C LEU A 7 -16.47 -4.95 -0.34
N GLN A 8 -17.78 -4.87 -0.09
CA GLN A 8 -18.70 -4.30 -1.08
C GLN A 8 -18.46 -2.81 -1.37
N VAL A 9 -17.92 -2.06 -0.41
CA VAL A 9 -17.53 -0.66 -0.62
C VAL A 9 -16.26 -0.58 -1.48
N TYR A 10 -15.34 -1.52 -1.31
CA TYR A 10 -14.11 -1.60 -2.10
C TYR A 10 -14.38 -1.99 -3.56
N GLU A 11 -15.33 -2.90 -3.81
CA GLU A 11 -15.71 -3.30 -5.16
C GLU A 11 -16.32 -2.15 -5.97
N LYS A 12 -16.99 -1.20 -5.29
CA LYS A 12 -17.63 -0.04 -5.95
C LYS A 12 -16.71 1.18 -6.09
N GLN A 13 -15.61 1.25 -5.35
CA GLN A 13 -14.71 2.40 -5.35
C GLN A 13 -13.25 1.96 -5.47
N VAL A 14 -12.82 1.69 -6.69
CA VAL A 14 -11.45 1.24 -7.03
C VAL A 14 -10.38 2.17 -6.43
N PHE A 15 -10.63 3.47 -6.40
CA PHE A 15 -9.71 4.45 -5.84
C PHE A 15 -9.51 4.33 -4.32
N VAL A 16 -10.60 4.10 -3.56
CA VAL A 16 -10.52 3.91 -2.10
C VAL A 16 -9.83 2.60 -1.77
N SER A 17 -10.10 1.54 -2.54
CA SER A 17 -9.43 0.25 -2.45
C SER A 17 -7.92 0.36 -2.68
N PHE A 18 -7.54 1.15 -3.66
CA PHE A 18 -6.16 1.45 -4.00
C PHE A 18 -5.43 2.18 -2.85
N VAL A 19 -5.99 3.29 -2.35
CA VAL A 19 -5.38 4.08 -1.27
C VAL A 19 -5.27 3.28 0.01
N THR A 20 -6.29 2.51 0.39
CA THR A 20 -6.27 1.69 1.61
C THR A 20 -5.39 0.45 1.48
N GLY A 21 -5.30 -0.14 0.27
CA GLY A 21 -4.43 -1.28 -0.02
C GLY A 21 -2.94 -0.91 0.05
N ILE A 22 -2.54 0.23 -0.52
CA ILE A 22 -1.14 0.69 -0.52
C ILE A 22 -0.69 1.15 0.86
N TYR A 23 -1.54 1.91 1.55
CA TYR A 23 -1.17 2.56 2.81
C TYR A 23 -1.48 1.71 4.04
N GLY A 24 -1.96 0.47 3.88
CA GLY A 24 -2.20 -0.45 4.99
C GLY A 24 -3.15 0.09 6.05
N CYS A 25 -4.04 1.02 5.69
CA CYS A 25 -5.05 1.55 6.59
C CYS A 25 -6.00 0.42 7.00
N ARG A 26 -5.82 -0.09 8.19
CA ARG A 26 -6.67 -1.14 8.74
C ARG A 26 -8.05 -0.56 9.03
N TRP A 27 -9.03 -0.95 8.24
CA TRP A 27 -10.42 -0.51 8.30
C TRP A 27 -11.07 -0.63 9.70
N LYS A 28 -10.62 -1.53 10.57
CA LYS A 28 -11.15 -1.67 11.93
C LYS A 28 -10.96 -0.45 12.84
N ARG A 29 -9.92 0.38 12.64
CA ARG A 29 -9.80 1.67 13.37
C ARG A 29 -10.84 2.69 12.94
N TYR A 30 -11.30 2.60 11.70
CA TYR A 30 -12.28 3.50 11.13
C TYR A 30 -13.70 3.25 11.66
N GLN A 31 -14.06 2.01 11.93
CA GLN A 31 -15.40 1.66 12.48
C GLN A 31 -15.65 2.16 13.91
N ARG A 32 -14.60 2.46 14.68
CA ARG A 32 -14.75 3.00 16.05
C ARG A 32 -14.95 4.50 16.13
N SER A 33 -14.75 5.25 15.04
CA SER A 33 -14.83 6.74 15.04
C SER A 33 -15.80 7.26 13.97
N HIS A 34 -17.09 6.90 14.08
CA HIS A 34 -18.09 7.32 13.09
C HIS A 34 -18.56 8.78 13.27
N ASP A 35 -17.87 9.61 14.03
CA ASP A 35 -18.37 10.92 14.40
C ASP A 35 -17.47 12.12 14.13
N ASP A 36 -16.58 12.11 13.09
CA ASP A 36 -15.93 13.39 12.71
C ASP A 36 -15.16 13.31 11.40
N SER A 37 -15.59 14.09 10.42
CA SER A 37 -14.87 14.29 9.15
C SER A 37 -13.43 14.83 9.33
N SER A 38 -13.14 15.49 10.44
CA SER A 38 -11.81 15.98 10.83
C SER A 38 -10.86 14.86 11.24
N LYS A 39 -11.38 13.71 11.70
CA LYS A 39 -10.58 12.54 12.07
C LYS A 39 -10.10 11.71 10.88
N ILE A 40 -10.76 11.84 9.72
CA ILE A 40 -10.29 11.20 8.48
C ILE A 40 -8.97 11.80 8.03
N LEU A 41 -8.83 13.11 8.10
CA LEU A 41 -7.59 13.82 7.78
C LEU A 41 -6.48 13.50 8.81
N ALA A 42 -6.83 13.41 10.09
CA ALA A 42 -5.91 13.04 11.16
C ALA A 42 -5.44 11.58 11.06
N CYS A 43 -6.32 10.64 10.71
CA CYS A 43 -5.91 9.25 10.42
C CYS A 43 -5.01 9.15 9.19
N PHE A 44 -5.24 9.98 8.17
CA PHE A 44 -4.37 10.08 7.00
C PHE A 44 -2.97 10.60 7.39
N HIS A 45 -2.90 11.65 8.22
CA HIS A 45 -1.64 12.21 8.74
C HIS A 45 -0.91 11.27 9.71
N ILE A 46 -1.62 10.61 10.61
CA ILE A 46 -1.02 9.69 11.59
C ILE A 46 -0.56 8.40 10.88
N SER A 47 -1.32 7.89 9.93
CA SER A 47 -0.93 6.73 9.12
C SER A 47 0.27 7.07 8.23
N LEU A 48 0.30 8.24 7.61
CA LEU A 48 1.45 8.72 6.82
C LEU A 48 2.68 8.93 7.70
N GLY A 49 2.53 9.52 8.89
CA GLY A 49 3.63 9.74 9.84
C GLY A 49 4.19 8.46 10.44
N GLN A 50 3.35 7.48 10.79
CA GLN A 50 3.80 6.16 11.25
C GLN A 50 4.42 5.34 10.12
N GLN A 51 3.92 5.45 8.92
CA GLN A 51 4.51 4.80 7.74
C GLN A 51 5.83 5.46 7.37
N LEU A 52 5.93 6.79 7.41
CA LEU A 52 7.20 7.50 7.21
C LEU A 52 8.24 7.14 8.27
N ASN A 53 7.85 6.94 9.53
CA ASN A 53 8.76 6.46 10.58
C ASN A 53 9.16 4.98 10.38
N LEU A 54 8.24 4.11 10.01
CA LEU A 54 8.57 2.73 9.60
C LEU A 54 9.41 2.70 8.32
N TYR A 55 9.17 3.61 7.38
CA TYR A 55 10.00 3.84 6.20
C TYR A 55 11.40 4.31 6.58
N TRP A 56 11.52 5.27 7.50
CA TRP A 56 12.81 5.78 7.96
C TRP A 56 13.65 4.70 8.67
N VAL A 57 13.02 3.94 9.56
CA VAL A 57 13.65 2.80 10.26
C VAL A 57 14.02 1.68 9.28
N SER A 58 13.16 1.37 8.30
CA SER A 58 13.44 0.36 7.27
C SER A 58 14.54 0.77 6.29
N ILE A 59 14.62 2.05 5.91
CA ILE A 59 15.69 2.58 5.04
C ILE A 59 17.05 2.41 5.70
N HIS A 60 17.15 2.63 7.01
CA HIS A 60 18.43 2.49 7.74
C HIS A 60 18.81 1.05 8.02
N SER A 61 17.82 0.14 8.14
CA SER A 61 18.08 -1.27 8.47
C SER A 61 18.21 -2.20 7.26
N ASN A 62 17.57 -1.90 6.11
CA ASN A 62 17.65 -2.75 4.91
C ASN A 62 17.19 -2.05 3.63
N PRO A 63 18.06 -1.38 2.87
CA PRO A 63 17.67 -0.65 1.65
C PRO A 63 17.12 -1.55 0.54
N SER A 64 17.48 -2.83 0.49
CA SER A 64 16.98 -3.79 -0.50
C SER A 64 15.51 -4.20 -0.29
N LEU A 65 15.06 -4.23 0.97
CA LEU A 65 13.66 -4.50 1.32
C LEU A 65 12.73 -3.39 0.81
N PHE A 66 13.17 -2.14 0.99
CA PHE A 66 12.46 -0.96 0.53
C PHE A 66 12.26 -0.98 -0.99
N THR A 67 13.32 -1.28 -1.74
CA THR A 67 13.29 -1.30 -3.20
C THR A 67 12.32 -2.37 -3.74
N CYS A 68 12.27 -3.55 -3.13
CA CYS A 68 11.41 -4.64 -3.56
C CYS A 68 9.91 -4.32 -3.31
N VAL A 69 9.56 -3.86 -2.12
CA VAL A 69 8.18 -3.45 -1.78
C VAL A 69 7.75 -2.27 -2.65
N TYR A 70 8.62 -1.31 -2.85
CA TYR A 70 8.36 -0.14 -3.67
C TYR A 70 8.10 -0.51 -5.14
N LEU A 71 8.93 -1.37 -5.74
CA LEU A 71 8.74 -1.83 -7.13
C LEU A 71 7.48 -2.67 -7.30
N SER A 72 7.16 -3.55 -6.36
CA SER A 72 5.90 -4.32 -6.40
C SER A 72 4.68 -3.42 -6.26
N CYS A 73 4.74 -2.41 -5.38
CA CYS A 73 3.71 -1.39 -5.27
C CYS A 73 3.61 -0.57 -6.57
N LEU A 74 4.72 -0.16 -7.16
CA LEU A 74 4.71 0.56 -8.44
C LEU A 74 4.11 -0.27 -9.58
N GLN A 75 4.44 -1.56 -9.67
CA GLN A 75 3.87 -2.44 -10.70
C GLN A 75 2.36 -2.62 -10.59
N SER A 76 1.85 -2.74 -9.36
CA SER A 76 0.40 -2.87 -9.11
C SER A 76 -0.35 -1.57 -9.31
N THR A 77 0.29 -0.45 -9.02
CA THR A 77 -0.33 0.87 -8.93
C THR A 77 -0.02 1.77 -10.13
N ALA A 78 0.85 1.31 -11.03
CA ALA A 78 1.31 2.09 -12.17
C ALA A 78 0.20 2.83 -12.94
N PRO A 79 -0.95 2.20 -13.30
CA PRO A 79 -2.02 2.88 -13.99
C PRO A 79 -2.61 4.06 -13.21
N PHE A 80 -2.74 3.91 -11.90
CA PHE A 80 -3.35 4.92 -11.02
C PHE A 80 -2.36 6.01 -10.62
N LEU A 81 -1.09 5.65 -10.43
CA LEU A 81 -0.01 6.61 -10.18
C LEU A 81 0.18 7.53 -11.37
N HIS A 82 0.08 7.00 -12.59
CA HIS A 82 0.11 7.79 -13.81
C HIS A 82 -1.01 8.85 -13.80
N LEU A 83 -2.26 8.46 -13.55
CA LEU A 83 -3.39 9.39 -13.46
C LEU A 83 -3.21 10.44 -12.35
N GLY A 84 -2.72 10.02 -11.18
CA GLY A 84 -2.42 10.92 -10.07
C GLY A 84 -1.32 11.94 -10.40
N ALA A 85 -0.21 11.47 -10.96
CA ALA A 85 0.87 12.32 -11.41
C ALA A 85 0.40 13.32 -12.50
N LEU A 86 -0.37 12.81 -13.46
CA LEU A 86 -0.96 13.61 -14.52
C LEU A 86 -1.84 14.75 -13.96
N ALA A 87 -2.72 14.45 -13.00
CA ALA A 87 -3.58 15.45 -12.35
C ALA A 87 -2.75 16.52 -11.63
N VAL A 88 -1.74 16.12 -10.87
CA VAL A 88 -0.85 17.05 -10.14
C VAL A 88 -0.09 17.94 -11.11
N PHE A 89 0.54 17.39 -12.15
CA PHE A 89 1.31 18.16 -13.11
C PHE A 89 0.43 19.05 -13.98
N THR A 90 -0.79 18.61 -14.33
CA THR A 90 -1.77 19.47 -15.02
C THR A 90 -2.17 20.66 -14.14
N ALA A 91 -2.40 20.46 -12.85
CA ALA A 91 -2.68 21.54 -11.91
C ALA A 91 -1.49 22.49 -11.71
N LEU A 92 -0.26 21.98 -11.66
CA LEU A 92 0.98 22.79 -11.62
C LEU A 92 1.11 23.69 -12.87
N GLY A 93 0.50 23.31 -13.98
CA GLY A 93 0.43 24.13 -15.19
C GLY A 93 -0.13 25.53 -14.95
N TRP A 94 -1.04 25.68 -13.97
CA TRP A 94 -1.57 27.00 -13.58
C TRP A 94 -0.49 27.92 -13.03
N LEU A 95 0.38 27.41 -12.15
CA LEU A 95 1.49 28.18 -11.57
C LEU A 95 2.54 28.51 -12.60
N VAL A 96 2.90 27.52 -13.44
CA VAL A 96 3.89 27.71 -14.52
C VAL A 96 3.39 28.73 -15.54
N ALA A 97 2.14 28.60 -16.00
CA ALA A 97 1.55 29.54 -16.92
C ALA A 97 1.49 30.97 -16.34
N GLY A 98 1.08 31.10 -15.07
CA GLY A 98 1.07 32.38 -14.36
C GLY A 98 2.45 33.01 -14.22
N TYR A 99 3.49 32.21 -14.04
CA TYR A 99 4.88 32.67 -13.97
C TYR A 99 5.40 33.07 -15.34
N VAL A 100 5.21 32.24 -16.37
CA VAL A 100 5.73 32.45 -17.72
C VAL A 100 5.06 33.65 -18.42
N VAL A 101 3.76 33.88 -18.17
CA VAL A 101 3.01 34.96 -18.85
C VAL A 101 3.21 36.32 -18.18
N ARG A 102 3.55 36.40 -16.87
CA ARG A 102 3.62 37.66 -16.10
C ARG A 102 4.94 38.44 -16.23
N ARG A 103 6.00 37.83 -16.69
CA ARG A 103 7.35 38.43 -16.66
C ARG A 103 7.86 38.67 -18.08
N GLU A 104 8.71 39.67 -18.27
CA GLU A 104 9.40 39.87 -19.53
C GLU A 104 10.25 38.64 -19.89
N ARG A 105 10.36 38.33 -21.18
CA ARG A 105 11.03 37.12 -21.68
C ARG A 105 12.48 37.03 -21.15
N SER A 106 12.67 36.19 -20.13
CA SER A 106 13.97 35.86 -19.60
C SER A 106 14.34 34.44 -20.01
N ASN A 107 15.62 34.16 -20.22
CA ASN A 107 16.11 32.81 -20.49
C ASN A 107 15.68 31.81 -19.41
N PHE A 108 15.54 32.28 -18.17
CA PHE A 108 15.07 31.45 -17.04
C PHE A 108 13.61 31.02 -17.21
N GLN A 109 12.74 31.86 -17.77
CA GLN A 109 11.33 31.45 -18.04
C GLN A 109 11.24 30.37 -19.10
N VAL A 110 12.04 30.50 -20.16
CA VAL A 110 12.13 29.49 -21.22
C VAL A 110 12.62 28.17 -20.64
N MET A 111 13.60 28.22 -19.77
CA MET A 111 14.10 27.02 -19.07
C MET A 111 13.02 26.35 -18.20
N VAL A 112 12.27 27.13 -17.40
CA VAL A 112 11.18 26.59 -16.56
C VAL A 112 10.08 25.97 -17.44
N LEU A 113 9.71 26.61 -18.54
CA LEU A 113 8.73 26.05 -19.47
C LEU A 113 9.23 24.77 -20.12
N LEU A 114 10.49 24.73 -20.55
CA LEU A 114 11.09 23.52 -21.13
C LEU A 114 11.11 22.36 -20.12
N ILE A 115 11.54 22.60 -18.89
CA ILE A 115 11.54 21.59 -17.82
C ILE A 115 10.11 21.07 -17.60
N TYR A 116 9.12 21.95 -17.52
CA TYR A 116 7.73 21.56 -17.33
C TYR A 116 7.22 20.68 -18.48
N VAL A 117 7.49 21.07 -19.74
CA VAL A 117 7.09 20.30 -20.93
C VAL A 117 7.78 18.94 -20.96
N VAL A 118 9.08 18.88 -20.65
CA VAL A 118 9.83 17.61 -20.59
C VAL A 118 9.25 16.69 -19.53
N LEU A 119 8.95 17.20 -18.33
CA LEU A 119 8.35 16.40 -17.27
C LEU A 119 6.96 15.89 -17.64
N LEU A 120 6.12 16.71 -18.29
CA LEU A 120 4.83 16.27 -18.82
C LEU A 120 4.99 15.16 -19.86
N LEU A 121 5.91 15.32 -20.80
CA LEU A 121 6.18 14.30 -21.81
C LEU A 121 6.65 12.99 -21.19
N LEU A 122 7.51 13.04 -20.16
CA LEU A 122 7.92 11.85 -19.43
C LEU A 122 6.73 11.15 -18.74
N ILE A 123 5.78 11.92 -18.19
CA ILE A 123 4.56 11.36 -17.58
C ILE A 123 3.67 10.73 -18.66
N TYR A 124 3.44 11.39 -19.80
CA TYR A 124 2.64 10.82 -20.90
C TYR A 124 3.23 9.54 -21.47
N LEU A 125 4.56 9.41 -21.49
CA LEU A 125 5.24 8.21 -21.97
C LEU A 125 5.48 7.14 -20.89
N ALA A 126 5.22 7.46 -19.61
CA ALA A 126 5.45 6.54 -18.50
C ALA A 126 4.75 5.17 -18.67
N PRO A 127 3.49 5.07 -19.17
CA PRO A 127 2.83 3.79 -19.38
C PRO A 127 3.53 2.85 -20.36
N LEU A 128 4.40 3.36 -21.24
CA LEU A 128 5.20 2.53 -22.16
C LEU A 128 6.31 1.76 -21.43
N THR A 129 6.79 2.31 -20.30
CA THR A 129 7.90 1.73 -19.52
C THR A 129 7.43 0.83 -18.40
N PHE A 130 6.27 1.12 -17.79
CA PHE A 130 5.73 0.36 -16.67
C PHE A 130 4.78 -0.73 -17.13
N ARG A 131 5.16 -2.00 -16.92
CA ARG A 131 4.30 -3.15 -17.18
C ARG A 131 3.56 -3.57 -15.92
N CYS A 132 2.24 -3.40 -15.90
CA CYS A 132 1.39 -3.93 -14.85
C CYS A 132 0.96 -5.36 -15.20
N PRO A 133 1.25 -6.37 -14.36
CA PRO A 133 0.85 -7.77 -14.64
C PRO A 133 -0.65 -7.96 -14.81
N CYS A 134 -1.47 -7.14 -14.13
CA CYS A 134 -2.93 -7.20 -14.18
C CYS A 134 -3.57 -6.50 -15.39
N VAL A 135 -2.76 -5.89 -16.26
CA VAL A 135 -3.24 -5.37 -17.55
C VAL A 135 -3.17 -6.50 -18.57
N MET A 136 -4.22 -7.33 -18.58
CA MET A 136 -4.33 -8.49 -19.48
C MET A 136 -5.80 -8.82 -19.77
N ASN A 137 -6.03 -9.58 -20.84
CA ASN A 137 -7.36 -10.09 -21.13
C ASN A 137 -7.77 -11.17 -20.10
N SER A 138 -9.03 -11.21 -19.73
CA SER A 138 -9.57 -12.20 -18.78
C SER A 138 -9.30 -13.65 -19.18
N HIS A 139 -9.25 -13.94 -20.49
CA HIS A 139 -8.95 -15.27 -21.02
C HIS A 139 -7.49 -15.72 -20.82
N SER A 140 -6.56 -14.77 -20.62
CA SER A 140 -5.15 -15.06 -20.36
C SER A 140 -4.81 -15.13 -18.87
N LEU A 141 -5.79 -14.91 -18.00
CA LEU A 141 -5.62 -15.00 -16.54
C LEU A 141 -5.31 -16.45 -16.13
N ALA A 142 -4.27 -16.61 -15.34
CA ALA A 142 -3.93 -17.90 -14.75
C ALA A 142 -5.04 -18.42 -13.82
N PRO A 143 -5.11 -19.74 -13.54
CA PRO A 143 -5.98 -20.26 -12.50
C PRO A 143 -5.77 -19.55 -11.16
N ARG A 144 -6.82 -19.50 -10.35
CA ARG A 144 -6.77 -18.87 -9.03
C ARG A 144 -5.68 -19.53 -8.17
N PRO A 145 -4.77 -18.75 -7.55
CA PRO A 145 -3.75 -19.30 -6.67
C PRO A 145 -4.34 -20.09 -5.51
N GLU A 146 -3.77 -21.24 -5.25
CA GLU A 146 -4.10 -22.02 -4.06
C GLU A 146 -3.69 -21.28 -2.79
N ILE A 147 -4.53 -21.34 -1.76
CA ILE A 147 -4.27 -20.70 -0.48
C ILE A 147 -3.79 -21.75 0.51
N ILE A 148 -2.60 -21.57 1.05
CA ILE A 148 -2.00 -22.39 2.10
C ILE A 148 -2.17 -21.65 3.43
N GLY A 149 -2.73 -22.35 4.43
CA GLY A 149 -2.89 -21.81 5.78
C GLY A 149 -1.59 -21.85 6.56
N ARG A 150 -0.90 -20.71 6.68
CA ARG A 150 0.37 -20.59 7.38
C ARG A 150 0.16 -20.64 8.87
N ARG A 151 0.70 -21.66 9.54
CA ARG A 151 0.44 -21.96 10.96
C ARG A 151 -1.06 -22.08 11.28
N GLY A 152 -1.87 -22.51 10.29
CA GLY A 152 -3.31 -22.50 10.31
C GLY A 152 -3.91 -21.20 9.78
N ALA A 153 -4.68 -20.50 10.61
CA ALA A 153 -5.26 -19.18 10.34
C ALA A 153 -4.99 -18.25 11.54
N PRO A 154 -3.75 -17.76 11.72
CA PRO A 154 -3.34 -17.03 12.91
C PRO A 154 -4.06 -15.70 13.11
N MET A 155 -4.67 -15.14 12.08
CA MET A 155 -5.56 -13.97 12.25
C MET A 155 -6.92 -14.32 12.87
N LEU A 156 -7.29 -15.61 12.95
CA LEU A 156 -8.58 -16.06 13.50
C LEU A 156 -8.43 -16.85 14.81
N ALA A 157 -7.23 -17.40 15.08
CA ALA A 157 -6.99 -18.27 16.23
C ALA A 157 -5.48 -18.37 16.51
N PRO A 158 -5.06 -18.79 17.72
CA PRO A 158 -3.64 -18.93 18.08
C PRO A 158 -2.87 -19.80 17.08
N GLU A 159 -1.72 -19.30 16.59
CA GLU A 159 -0.90 -19.98 15.60
C GLU A 159 -0.44 -21.38 16.06
N ASN A 160 -0.26 -22.30 15.10
CA ASN A 160 0.21 -23.67 15.36
C ASN A 160 -0.64 -24.47 16.37
N THR A 161 -1.93 -24.14 16.52
CA THR A 161 -2.89 -24.86 17.36
C THR A 161 -3.97 -25.57 16.54
N MET A 162 -4.62 -26.59 17.14
CA MET A 162 -5.68 -27.32 16.44
C MET A 162 -6.87 -26.46 16.07
N VAL A 163 -7.20 -25.44 16.86
CA VAL A 163 -8.27 -24.47 16.51
C VAL A 163 -7.87 -23.67 15.27
N SER A 164 -6.62 -23.21 15.16
CA SER A 164 -6.11 -22.48 14.02
C SER A 164 -6.18 -23.30 12.72
N PHE A 165 -5.75 -24.55 12.77
CA PHE A 165 -5.84 -25.44 11.60
C PHE A 165 -7.29 -25.75 11.21
N ASN A 166 -8.18 -25.99 12.16
CA ASN A 166 -9.60 -26.17 11.87
C ASN A 166 -10.22 -24.92 11.24
N ARG A 167 -9.83 -23.72 11.71
CA ARG A 167 -10.26 -22.46 11.09
C ARG A 167 -9.75 -22.31 9.66
N ALA A 168 -8.49 -22.66 9.40
CA ALA A 168 -7.94 -22.65 8.04
C ALA A 168 -8.72 -23.60 7.12
N LEU A 169 -9.02 -24.82 7.56
CA LEU A 169 -9.82 -25.77 6.79
C LEU A 169 -11.23 -25.26 6.49
N GLN A 170 -11.88 -24.59 7.44
CA GLN A 170 -13.18 -23.94 7.24
C GLN A 170 -13.12 -22.85 6.15
N GLN A 171 -11.95 -22.21 5.99
CA GLN A 171 -11.72 -21.27 4.90
C GLN A 171 -11.36 -21.95 3.57
N GLY A 172 -11.28 -23.28 3.52
CA GLY A 172 -11.07 -24.04 2.30
C GLY A 172 -9.64 -23.96 1.77
N VAL A 173 -8.64 -23.86 2.64
CA VAL A 173 -7.23 -23.90 2.24
C VAL A 173 -6.88 -25.23 1.58
N SER A 174 -5.95 -25.22 0.62
CA SER A 174 -5.47 -26.42 -0.08
C SER A 174 -4.49 -27.22 0.79
N SER A 175 -3.70 -26.52 1.61
CA SER A 175 -2.65 -27.10 2.42
C SER A 175 -2.55 -26.40 3.78
N LEU A 176 -2.06 -27.13 4.79
CA LEU A 176 -1.73 -26.61 6.11
C LEU A 176 -0.21 -26.49 6.22
N GLN A 177 0.30 -25.33 6.57
CA GLN A 177 1.72 -25.13 6.86
C GLN A 177 1.94 -25.07 8.36
N ALA A 178 2.92 -25.81 8.87
CA ALA A 178 3.28 -25.86 10.27
C ALA A 178 4.79 -25.74 10.48
N ASP A 179 5.18 -25.06 11.56
CA ASP A 179 6.56 -25.00 12.03
C ASP A 179 6.76 -26.09 13.08
N VAL A 180 7.70 -27.00 12.84
CA VAL A 180 7.89 -28.22 13.64
C VAL A 180 9.23 -28.19 14.36
N THR A 181 9.25 -28.55 15.63
CA THR A 181 10.46 -28.86 16.41
C THR A 181 10.25 -30.17 17.17
N ILE A 182 11.23 -30.63 17.96
CA ILE A 182 11.17 -31.89 18.70
C ILE A 182 11.42 -31.65 20.18
N SER A 183 10.69 -32.32 21.05
CA SER A 183 10.88 -32.30 22.51
C SER A 183 12.14 -33.06 22.91
N GLU A 184 12.62 -32.87 24.14
CA GLU A 184 13.78 -33.56 24.71
C GLU A 184 13.64 -35.08 24.65
N ASP A 185 12.42 -35.60 24.92
CA ASP A 185 12.07 -37.02 24.88
C ASP A 185 11.70 -37.56 23.48
N GLY A 186 11.74 -36.69 22.43
CA GLY A 186 11.64 -37.13 21.05
C GLY A 186 10.24 -37.03 20.43
N VAL A 187 9.34 -36.22 20.96
CA VAL A 187 8.00 -36.00 20.38
C VAL A 187 8.03 -34.77 19.48
N PRO A 188 7.79 -34.86 18.15
CA PRO A 188 7.66 -33.69 17.26
C PRO A 188 6.38 -32.92 17.62
N PHE A 189 6.53 -31.59 17.80
CA PHE A 189 5.45 -30.68 18.13
C PHE A 189 5.56 -29.38 17.36
N LEU A 190 4.51 -28.56 17.41
CA LEU A 190 4.41 -27.36 16.58
C LEU A 190 4.82 -26.11 17.36
N MET A 191 5.92 -25.50 16.93
CA MET A 191 6.45 -24.27 17.53
C MET A 191 7.29 -23.51 16.52
N ARG A 192 6.99 -22.21 16.36
CA ARG A 192 7.71 -21.34 15.42
C ARG A 192 9.01 -20.79 16.00
N ASP A 193 8.92 -20.30 17.23
CA ASP A 193 10.01 -19.59 17.89
C ASP A 193 11.00 -20.57 18.54
N ASP A 194 12.21 -20.12 18.79
CA ASP A 194 13.22 -20.91 19.47
C ASP A 194 12.86 -21.13 20.94
N THR A 195 12.09 -20.20 21.55
CA THR A 195 11.61 -20.30 22.92
C THR A 195 10.08 -20.37 22.97
N LEU A 196 9.52 -20.87 24.07
CA LEU A 196 8.08 -20.99 24.28
C LEU A 196 7.40 -19.67 24.73
N ARG A 197 8.19 -18.63 25.04
CA ARG A 197 7.76 -17.43 25.76
C ARG A 197 6.64 -16.64 25.05
N ARG A 198 6.69 -16.50 23.73
CA ARG A 198 5.74 -15.64 23.00
C ARG A 198 4.34 -16.24 22.91
N THR A 199 4.26 -17.54 22.73
CA THR A 199 3.03 -18.25 22.36
C THR A 199 2.52 -19.20 23.43
N THR A 200 3.15 -19.21 24.60
CA THR A 200 2.71 -20.02 25.74
C THR A 200 2.82 -19.24 27.05
N ASP A 201 2.24 -19.81 28.10
CA ASP A 201 2.34 -19.33 29.48
C ASP A 201 3.56 -19.86 30.24
N VAL A 202 4.62 -20.29 29.53
CA VAL A 202 5.84 -20.87 30.13
C VAL A 202 6.44 -19.99 31.21
N GLY A 203 6.37 -18.65 31.06
CA GLY A 203 6.83 -17.72 32.09
C GLY A 203 6.05 -17.75 33.40
N LYS A 204 4.80 -18.26 33.38
CA LYS A 204 3.98 -18.47 34.58
C LYS A 204 4.21 -19.86 35.18
N VAL A 205 4.30 -20.88 34.32
CA VAL A 205 4.42 -22.29 34.76
C VAL A 205 5.86 -22.68 35.10
N PHE A 206 6.84 -22.25 34.30
CA PHE A 206 8.26 -22.52 34.46
C PHE A 206 9.10 -21.24 34.38
N PRO A 207 9.01 -20.30 35.35
CA PRO A 207 9.66 -18.97 35.28
C PRO A 207 11.18 -19.04 35.06
N SER A 208 11.89 -20.00 35.67
CA SER A 208 13.33 -20.17 35.55
C SER A 208 13.76 -20.65 34.14
N ARG A 209 12.87 -21.29 33.40
CA ARG A 209 13.14 -21.89 32.08
C ARG A 209 12.48 -21.16 30.93
N GLN A 210 11.94 -19.95 31.14
CA GLN A 210 11.20 -19.21 30.12
C GLN A 210 12.05 -18.81 28.90
N HIS A 211 13.35 -18.79 29.03
CA HIS A 211 14.32 -18.47 27.97
C HIS A 211 15.00 -19.68 27.36
N ASP A 212 14.71 -20.88 27.87
CA ASP A 212 15.27 -22.12 27.34
C ASP A 212 14.76 -22.37 25.91
N ASP A 213 15.53 -23.12 25.14
CA ASP A 213 15.07 -23.58 23.83
C ASP A 213 13.83 -24.45 23.97
N ALA A 214 12.87 -24.27 23.09
CA ALA A 214 11.59 -25.01 23.11
C ALA A 214 11.81 -26.53 23.06
N SER A 215 12.88 -26.99 22.41
CA SER A 215 13.22 -28.42 22.32
C SER A 215 13.78 -29.00 23.61
N SER A 216 14.22 -28.19 24.57
CA SER A 216 14.76 -28.66 25.84
C SER A 216 13.69 -29.12 26.85
N PHE A 217 12.41 -28.99 26.52
CA PHE A 217 11.31 -29.41 27.36
C PHE A 217 10.83 -30.79 26.98
N ASN A 218 10.47 -31.62 28.01
CA ASN A 218 9.81 -32.90 27.81
C ASN A 218 8.37 -32.69 27.33
N TRP A 219 7.82 -33.70 26.64
CA TRP A 219 6.45 -33.65 26.15
C TRP A 219 5.43 -33.48 27.27
N THR A 220 5.68 -34.06 28.44
CA THR A 220 4.81 -33.92 29.61
C THR A 220 4.68 -32.46 30.05
N ASP A 221 5.80 -31.73 30.08
CA ASP A 221 5.84 -30.29 30.42
C ASP A 221 5.12 -29.47 29.36
N LEU A 222 5.39 -29.74 28.07
CA LEU A 222 4.79 -29.03 26.94
C LEU A 222 3.26 -29.15 26.91
N ARG A 223 2.72 -30.34 27.26
CA ARG A 223 1.27 -30.56 27.33
C ARG A 223 0.58 -29.77 28.44
N ALA A 224 1.31 -29.43 29.50
CA ALA A 224 0.79 -28.65 30.62
C ALA A 224 0.64 -27.17 30.32
N LEU A 225 1.33 -26.69 29.26
CA LEU A 225 1.33 -25.27 28.88
C LEU A 225 0.06 -24.85 28.11
N ASN A 226 -0.42 -23.67 28.41
CA ASN A 226 -1.46 -23.03 27.64
C ASN A 226 -0.82 -22.28 26.45
N ALA A 227 -1.23 -22.62 25.22
CA ALA A 227 -0.77 -22.03 23.97
C ALA A 227 -1.82 -21.13 23.31
N GLY A 228 -2.88 -20.77 24.02
CA GLY A 228 -4.00 -20.02 23.45
C GLY A 228 -4.22 -18.63 24.06
N GLN A 229 -3.99 -18.48 25.35
CA GLN A 229 -4.33 -17.27 26.10
C GLN A 229 -3.57 -16.03 25.61
N TRP A 230 -2.30 -16.17 25.22
CA TRP A 230 -1.48 -15.10 24.67
C TRP A 230 -2.13 -14.39 23.46
N PHE A 231 -2.86 -15.16 22.63
CA PHE A 231 -3.53 -14.62 21.44
C PHE A 231 -4.65 -13.63 21.82
N LEU A 232 -5.36 -13.91 22.91
CA LEU A 232 -6.42 -13.04 23.41
C LEU A 232 -5.86 -11.84 24.18
N GLU A 233 -4.76 -12.02 24.92
CA GLU A 233 -4.12 -10.98 25.73
C GLU A 233 -3.35 -9.97 24.84
N SER A 234 -2.55 -10.46 23.90
CA SER A 234 -1.72 -9.60 23.03
C SER A 234 -2.44 -9.11 21.78
N ASP A 235 -3.49 -9.79 21.35
CA ASP A 235 -4.26 -9.56 20.12
C ASP A 235 -3.37 -9.09 18.93
N PRO A 236 -2.42 -9.92 18.48
CA PRO A 236 -1.37 -9.52 17.54
C PRO A 236 -1.91 -9.04 16.19
N TYR A 237 -3.14 -9.39 15.86
CA TYR A 237 -3.79 -9.06 14.60
C TYR A 237 -5.03 -8.16 14.79
N TRP A 238 -5.32 -7.73 16.03
CA TRP A 238 -6.53 -6.97 16.42
C TRP A 238 -7.83 -7.63 15.94
N THR A 239 -7.88 -8.93 16.04
CA THR A 239 -9.01 -9.75 15.63
C THR A 239 -9.74 -10.42 16.80
N ALA A 240 -9.13 -10.45 17.98
CA ALA A 240 -9.70 -11.10 19.16
C ALA A 240 -11.06 -10.53 19.55
N ASP A 241 -11.25 -9.20 19.43
CA ASP A 241 -12.54 -8.55 19.72
C ASP A 241 -13.68 -8.97 18.77
N SER A 242 -13.35 -9.47 17.59
CA SER A 242 -14.34 -9.94 16.62
C SER A 242 -14.84 -11.35 16.87
N LEU A 243 -14.19 -12.08 17.78
CA LEU A 243 -14.57 -13.45 18.12
C LEU A 243 -15.77 -13.46 19.06
N SER A 244 -16.69 -14.41 18.85
CA SER A 244 -17.75 -14.71 19.81
C SER A 244 -17.18 -15.25 21.12
N ALA A 245 -17.94 -15.16 22.22
CA ALA A 245 -17.52 -15.70 23.52
C ALA A 245 -17.11 -17.18 23.45
N LYS A 246 -17.84 -18.00 22.69
CA LYS A 246 -17.53 -19.42 22.46
C LYS A 246 -16.20 -19.60 21.71
N GLU A 247 -15.91 -18.74 20.74
CA GLU A 247 -14.66 -18.80 19.98
C GLU A 247 -13.47 -18.34 20.82
N ARG A 248 -13.64 -17.29 21.64
CA ARG A 248 -12.63 -16.84 22.61
C ARG A 248 -12.30 -17.94 23.61
N GLY A 249 -13.32 -18.61 24.20
CA GLY A 249 -13.10 -19.72 25.11
C GLY A 249 -12.32 -20.87 24.46
N ARG A 250 -12.64 -21.22 23.20
CA ARG A 250 -11.89 -22.24 22.45
C ARG A 250 -10.46 -21.80 22.12
N ALA A 251 -10.27 -20.55 21.72
CA ALA A 251 -8.95 -20.00 21.39
C ALA A 251 -8.07 -19.93 22.65
N GLY A 252 -8.60 -19.44 23.78
CA GLY A 252 -7.86 -19.35 25.05
C GLY A 252 -7.47 -20.65 25.66
N ASN A 253 -8.26 -21.74 25.42
CA ASN A 253 -8.01 -23.06 25.98
C ASN A 253 -7.34 -23.99 24.95
N GLN A 254 -6.17 -23.58 24.44
CA GLN A 254 -5.35 -24.41 23.55
C GLN A 254 -4.07 -24.84 24.26
N THR A 255 -3.63 -26.04 23.96
CA THR A 255 -2.34 -26.58 24.41
C THR A 255 -1.35 -26.62 23.24
N VAL A 256 -0.09 -26.86 23.52
CA VAL A 256 0.94 -27.14 22.52
C VAL A 256 0.52 -28.34 21.66
N CYS A 257 0.49 -28.16 20.34
CA CYS A 257 -0.03 -29.18 19.42
C CYS A 257 1.08 -30.14 18.98
N PRO A 258 0.90 -31.49 19.15
CA PRO A 258 1.85 -32.45 18.58
C PRO A 258 1.63 -32.57 17.07
N LEU A 259 2.73 -32.80 16.32
CA LEU A 259 2.71 -32.92 14.87
C LEU A 259 1.69 -33.95 14.36
N VAL A 260 1.57 -35.10 15.07
CA VAL A 260 0.68 -36.21 14.67
C VAL A 260 -0.79 -35.78 14.58
N GLU A 261 -1.25 -34.87 15.45
CA GLU A 261 -2.65 -34.44 15.46
C GLU A 261 -2.96 -33.55 14.23
N MET A 262 -2.06 -32.63 13.91
CA MET A 262 -2.18 -31.80 12.71
C MET A 262 -2.16 -32.65 11.44
N LEU A 263 -1.25 -33.60 11.32
CA LEU A 263 -1.16 -34.51 10.18
C LEU A 263 -2.42 -35.38 10.02
N ARG A 264 -2.95 -35.90 11.11
CA ARG A 264 -4.24 -36.65 11.13
C ARG A 264 -5.40 -35.76 10.70
N LEU A 265 -5.41 -34.49 11.13
CA LEU A 265 -6.41 -33.52 10.71
C LEU A 265 -6.32 -33.27 9.20
N ALA A 266 -5.11 -33.04 8.68
CA ALA A 266 -4.87 -32.85 7.25
C ALA A 266 -5.29 -34.06 6.42
N ALA A 267 -4.94 -35.28 6.89
CA ALA A 267 -5.34 -36.56 6.26
C ALA A 267 -6.87 -36.71 6.18
N ARG A 268 -7.58 -36.50 7.30
CA ARG A 268 -9.06 -36.57 7.35
C ARG A 268 -9.72 -35.52 6.45
N ALA A 269 -9.16 -34.32 6.38
CA ALA A 269 -9.66 -33.26 5.51
C ALA A 269 -9.24 -33.40 4.03
N ASN A 270 -8.47 -34.44 3.69
CA ASN A 270 -7.93 -34.65 2.35
C ASN A 270 -7.07 -33.48 1.85
N ARG A 271 -6.30 -32.84 2.74
CA ARG A 271 -5.43 -31.70 2.46
C ARG A 271 -3.96 -32.05 2.59
N SER A 272 -3.11 -31.25 1.95
CA SER A 272 -1.65 -31.41 2.04
C SER A 272 -1.10 -30.73 3.29
N ALA A 273 0.09 -31.15 3.73
CA ALA A 273 0.80 -30.58 4.85
C ALA A 273 2.19 -30.11 4.37
N LEU A 274 2.52 -28.83 4.63
CA LEU A 274 3.83 -28.26 4.38
C LEU A 274 4.54 -28.11 5.72
N LEU A 275 5.68 -28.81 5.89
CA LEU A 275 6.39 -28.89 7.15
C LEU A 275 7.70 -28.12 7.08
N ASN A 276 7.79 -27.08 7.88
CA ASN A 276 9.02 -26.36 8.13
C ASN A 276 9.64 -26.91 9.41
N VAL A 277 10.54 -27.89 9.28
CA VAL A 277 11.10 -28.62 10.41
C VAL A 277 12.44 -28.02 10.82
N ARG A 278 12.52 -27.63 12.08
CA ARG A 278 13.75 -27.08 12.67
C ARG A 278 14.56 -28.18 13.33
N ARG A 279 15.84 -28.23 13.00
CA ARG A 279 16.79 -29.13 13.65
C ARG A 279 17.06 -28.66 15.09
N PRO A 280 17.02 -29.53 16.10
CA PRO A 280 17.36 -29.16 17.47
C PRO A 280 18.85 -28.84 17.63
N PRO A 281 19.26 -28.09 18.67
CA PRO A 281 20.65 -27.74 18.94
C PRO A 281 21.58 -28.95 19.03
N PRO A 282 22.90 -28.79 18.80
CA PRO A 282 23.85 -29.91 18.85
C PRO A 282 23.89 -30.69 20.18
N GLN A 283 23.60 -30.00 21.29
CA GLN A 283 23.59 -30.61 22.66
C GLN A 283 22.33 -31.38 22.95
N HIS A 284 21.31 -31.28 22.09
CA HIS A 284 20.03 -31.92 22.30
C HIS A 284 20.13 -33.45 22.19
N PRO A 285 19.52 -34.25 23.10
CA PRO A 285 19.61 -35.72 23.08
C PRO A 285 19.19 -36.33 21.74
N ARG A 286 18.20 -35.70 21.07
CA ARG A 286 17.66 -36.16 19.78
C ARG A 286 18.29 -35.51 18.57
N HIS A 287 19.40 -34.80 18.73
CA HIS A 287 20.06 -34.10 17.59
C HIS A 287 20.44 -35.02 16.41
N ARG A 288 20.71 -36.30 16.71
CA ARG A 288 21.05 -37.28 15.66
C ARG A 288 19.81 -38.07 15.15
N SER A 289 18.78 -38.20 15.96
CA SER A 289 17.58 -39.01 15.65
C SER A 289 16.36 -38.17 15.23
N TRP A 290 16.35 -36.86 15.44
CA TRP A 290 15.21 -35.96 15.21
C TRP A 290 14.53 -36.19 13.85
N PHE A 291 15.32 -36.46 12.85
CA PHE A 291 14.85 -36.71 11.49
C PHE A 291 14.02 -37.99 11.42
N MET A 292 14.56 -39.10 11.97
CA MET A 292 13.87 -40.39 11.97
C MET A 292 12.64 -40.37 12.87
N ASP A 293 12.70 -39.70 14.02
CA ASP A 293 11.58 -39.53 14.94
C ASP A 293 10.42 -38.76 14.24
N THR A 294 10.74 -37.69 13.50
CA THR A 294 9.76 -36.91 12.72
C THR A 294 9.18 -37.74 11.57
N LEU A 295 10.03 -38.43 10.80
CA LEU A 295 9.58 -39.27 9.68
C LEU A 295 8.67 -40.40 10.14
N TRP A 296 8.99 -41.04 11.27
CA TRP A 296 8.16 -42.09 11.87
C TRP A 296 6.76 -41.55 12.24
N VAL A 297 6.67 -40.34 12.78
CA VAL A 297 5.37 -39.70 13.08
C VAL A 297 4.59 -39.42 11.81
N ILE A 298 5.25 -38.92 10.73
CA ILE A 298 4.61 -38.71 9.44
C ILE A 298 4.01 -40.00 8.90
N GLN A 299 4.78 -41.10 8.89
CA GLN A 299 4.32 -42.42 8.42
C GLN A 299 3.15 -42.94 9.23
N ARG A 300 3.18 -42.80 10.57
CA ARG A 300 2.14 -43.30 11.47
C ARG A 300 0.89 -42.40 11.51
N SER A 301 0.94 -41.21 11.00
CA SER A 301 -0.20 -40.27 10.98
C SER A 301 -1.32 -40.67 10.05
N GLY A 302 -1.04 -41.53 9.04
CA GLY A 302 -2.00 -41.96 8.01
C GLY A 302 -2.16 -40.96 6.85
N ILE A 303 -1.39 -39.87 6.82
CA ILE A 303 -1.38 -38.94 5.67
C ILE A 303 -0.58 -39.57 4.50
N PRO A 304 -1.08 -39.54 3.25
CA PRO A 304 -0.31 -40.00 2.13
C PRO A 304 1.01 -39.17 1.97
N GLN A 305 2.13 -39.87 1.89
CA GLN A 305 3.45 -39.25 1.84
C GLN A 305 3.57 -38.20 0.72
N LYS A 306 2.97 -38.44 -0.44
CA LYS A 306 2.91 -37.51 -1.57
C LYS A 306 2.21 -36.16 -1.27
N ARG A 307 1.50 -36.09 -0.14
CA ARG A 307 0.83 -34.85 0.33
C ARG A 307 1.59 -34.14 1.43
N VAL A 308 2.75 -34.64 1.81
CA VAL A 308 3.61 -33.98 2.78
C VAL A 308 4.78 -33.36 2.04
N THR A 309 4.94 -32.04 2.21
CA THR A 309 6.05 -31.28 1.66
C THR A 309 7.09 -31.05 2.76
N TRP A 310 8.31 -31.45 2.48
CA TRP A 310 9.47 -31.29 3.35
C TRP A 310 10.30 -30.11 2.92
N THR A 311 10.54 -29.13 3.80
CA THR A 311 11.26 -27.91 3.45
C THR A 311 12.77 -27.94 3.79
N PRO A 312 13.23 -28.58 4.90
CA PRO A 312 14.65 -28.54 5.27
C PRO A 312 15.60 -29.03 4.18
N ASP A 313 16.76 -28.39 4.07
CA ASP A 313 17.82 -28.78 3.12
C ASP A 313 18.56 -30.05 3.51
N THR A 314 18.52 -30.38 4.82
CA THR A 314 19.21 -31.56 5.35
C THR A 314 18.44 -32.86 5.06
N ASP A 315 19.19 -33.94 4.85
CA ASP A 315 18.65 -35.29 4.71
C ASP A 315 17.65 -35.53 3.56
N ARG A 316 17.61 -34.64 2.52
CA ARG A 316 16.69 -34.76 1.36
C ARG A 316 16.71 -36.13 0.71
N GLY A 317 17.86 -36.76 0.58
CA GLY A 317 18.01 -38.06 -0.02
C GLY A 317 17.27 -39.19 0.72
N ARG A 318 16.98 -39.00 2.02
CA ARG A 318 16.27 -39.96 2.88
C ARG A 318 14.76 -39.84 2.83
N VAL A 319 14.23 -38.73 2.31
CA VAL A 319 12.78 -38.43 2.23
C VAL A 319 12.22 -38.53 0.82
N ARG A 320 12.70 -39.45 0.01
CA ARG A 320 12.30 -39.62 -1.40
C ARG A 320 10.79 -39.81 -1.63
N GLY A 321 10.05 -40.25 -0.62
CA GLY A 321 8.59 -40.42 -0.68
C GLY A 321 7.78 -39.14 -0.46
N LEU A 322 8.40 -38.09 0.07
CA LEU A 322 7.77 -36.78 0.34
C LEU A 322 8.02 -35.82 -0.82
N GLN A 323 7.13 -34.84 -0.97
CA GLN A 323 7.44 -33.68 -1.82
C GLN A 323 8.55 -32.85 -1.18
N GLN A 324 9.43 -32.29 -1.98
CA GLN A 324 10.56 -31.52 -1.47
C GLN A 324 10.47 -30.06 -1.94
N ALA A 325 10.53 -29.12 -0.99
CA ALA A 325 10.56 -27.70 -1.25
C ALA A 325 11.89 -27.08 -0.83
N ALA A 326 12.32 -26.04 -1.52
CA ALA A 326 13.36 -25.14 -1.05
C ALA A 326 12.75 -23.79 -0.71
N ASP A 327 13.37 -23.07 0.24
CA ASP A 327 12.96 -21.74 0.69
C ASP A 327 13.85 -20.61 0.11
N GLU A 328 14.73 -20.97 -0.81
CA GLU A 328 15.59 -20.08 -1.58
C GLU A 328 15.35 -20.22 -3.08
N MET A 329 15.70 -19.19 -3.85
CA MET A 329 15.68 -19.27 -5.31
C MET A 329 16.82 -20.14 -5.80
N LEU A 330 16.46 -21.24 -6.45
CA LEU A 330 17.39 -22.18 -7.09
C LEU A 330 17.20 -22.14 -8.60
N SER A 331 18.30 -22.28 -9.35
CA SER A 331 18.19 -22.52 -10.78
C SER A 331 17.49 -23.86 -11.07
N LEU A 332 16.88 -24.01 -12.23
CA LEU A 332 16.23 -25.27 -12.63
C LEU A 332 17.19 -26.46 -12.59
N GLU A 333 18.46 -26.22 -12.90
CA GLU A 333 19.49 -27.25 -12.86
C GLU A 333 19.82 -27.68 -11.42
N GLU A 334 20.00 -26.72 -10.51
CA GLU A 334 20.23 -27.00 -9.08
C GLU A 334 19.04 -27.73 -8.46
N MET A 335 17.80 -27.36 -8.85
CA MET A 335 16.60 -28.06 -8.37
C MET A 335 16.57 -29.53 -8.80
N ARG A 336 16.94 -29.81 -10.03
CA ARG A 336 17.04 -31.20 -10.53
C ARG A 336 18.11 -31.97 -9.76
N GLN A 337 19.30 -31.38 -9.57
CA GLN A 337 20.39 -31.99 -8.83
C GLN A 337 20.02 -32.29 -7.36
N ARG A 338 19.32 -31.33 -6.72
CA ARG A 338 18.89 -31.46 -5.29
C ARG A 338 17.58 -32.25 -5.13
N GLY A 339 16.89 -32.62 -6.23
CA GLY A 339 15.61 -33.32 -6.18
C GLY A 339 14.45 -32.47 -5.64
N VAL A 340 14.52 -31.15 -5.79
CA VAL A 340 13.50 -30.21 -5.33
C VAL A 340 12.40 -30.10 -6.36
N SER A 341 11.15 -30.27 -5.96
CA SER A 341 9.96 -30.19 -6.82
C SER A 341 9.15 -28.91 -6.64
N SER A 342 9.40 -28.17 -5.58
CA SER A 342 8.69 -26.91 -5.30
C SER A 342 9.59 -25.88 -4.66
N LEU A 343 9.26 -24.59 -4.87
CA LEU A 343 9.92 -23.45 -4.24
C LEU A 343 8.94 -22.75 -3.31
N THR A 344 9.41 -22.39 -2.11
CA THR A 344 8.64 -21.60 -1.15
C THR A 344 9.37 -20.29 -0.91
N LEU A 345 8.98 -19.24 -1.66
CA LEU A 345 9.71 -17.98 -1.72
C LEU A 345 9.16 -16.99 -0.70
N ARG A 346 10.07 -16.44 0.12
CA ARG A 346 9.72 -15.34 1.02
C ARG A 346 9.61 -14.03 0.25
N LEU A 347 8.50 -13.34 0.38
CA LEU A 347 8.20 -12.09 -0.33
C LEU A 347 9.24 -10.97 -0.10
N TYR A 348 9.94 -11.01 1.05
CA TYR A 348 10.90 -9.99 1.48
C TYR A 348 12.35 -10.45 1.44
N TRP A 349 12.69 -11.46 0.64
CA TRP A 349 14.09 -11.85 0.53
C TRP A 349 14.83 -10.87 -0.40
N ARG A 350 16.14 -10.77 -0.15
CA ARG A 350 17.10 -9.84 -0.78
C ARG A 350 17.14 -9.88 -2.32
N ASP A 351 16.73 -11.00 -2.90
CA ASP A 351 16.77 -11.26 -4.35
C ASP A 351 15.39 -11.44 -4.97
N ALA A 352 14.33 -11.35 -4.15
CA ALA A 352 12.96 -11.35 -4.61
C ALA A 352 12.49 -9.93 -5.02
N MET A 353 13.27 -9.22 -5.79
CA MET A 353 12.68 -8.69 -7.00
C MET A 353 11.95 -9.88 -7.61
N LEU A 354 10.63 -9.80 -7.78
CA LEU A 354 9.99 -10.66 -8.74
C LEU A 354 10.72 -10.41 -10.05
N PRO A 355 11.79 -11.16 -10.38
CA PRO A 355 12.37 -10.99 -11.65
C PRO A 355 11.31 -11.48 -12.60
N ALA A 356 11.03 -10.71 -13.54
CA ALA A 356 10.72 -11.40 -14.74
C ALA A 356 11.96 -12.25 -15.09
N PRO A 357 11.86 -13.51 -15.19
CA PRO A 357 10.70 -14.30 -15.35
C PRO A 357 10.39 -15.13 -14.14
N PRO A 358 9.38 -15.08 -14.00
CA PRO A 358 8.68 -15.53 -12.95
C PRO A 358 8.29 -16.96 -13.08
N PRO A 359 7.29 -17.27 -12.31
CA PRO A 359 6.65 -18.56 -12.14
C PRO A 359 6.40 -19.36 -13.43
N ARG A 360 6.29 -18.70 -14.58
CA ARG A 360 6.02 -19.38 -15.87
C ARG A 360 7.11 -20.33 -16.31
N GLU A 361 8.37 -19.99 -16.09
CA GLU A 361 9.49 -20.89 -16.42
C GLU A 361 9.53 -22.10 -15.49
N TYR A 362 9.32 -21.89 -14.20
CA TYR A 362 9.22 -22.98 -13.23
C TYR A 362 7.99 -23.85 -13.50
N LEU A 363 6.83 -23.23 -13.76
CA LEU A 363 5.59 -23.95 -14.08
C LEU A 363 5.72 -24.80 -15.35
N ALA A 364 6.38 -24.27 -16.40
CA ALA A 364 6.65 -25.04 -17.63
C ALA A 364 7.53 -26.27 -17.35
N ASN A 365 8.31 -26.25 -16.27
CA ASN A 365 9.15 -27.38 -15.83
C ASN A 365 8.53 -28.17 -14.66
N ASN A 366 7.21 -28.05 -14.41
CA ASN A 366 6.48 -28.74 -13.34
C ASN A 366 6.95 -28.39 -11.92
N VAL A 367 7.55 -27.19 -11.72
CA VAL A 367 7.96 -26.69 -10.41
C VAL A 367 6.82 -25.84 -9.84
N SER A 368 6.31 -26.22 -8.69
CA SER A 368 5.33 -25.40 -7.96
C SER A 368 6.04 -24.27 -7.21
N VAL A 369 5.50 -23.04 -7.30
CA VAL A 369 6.03 -21.88 -6.59
C VAL A 369 5.00 -21.39 -5.60
N THR A 370 5.40 -21.28 -4.31
CA THR A 370 4.59 -20.72 -3.24
C THR A 370 5.21 -19.43 -2.74
N VAL A 371 4.45 -18.36 -2.69
CA VAL A 371 4.92 -17.07 -2.16
C VAL A 371 4.34 -16.82 -0.77
N TYR A 372 5.15 -16.36 0.19
CA TYR A 372 4.72 -16.05 1.56
C TYR A 372 5.47 -14.87 2.20
N PRO A 373 4.90 -14.19 3.22
CA PRO A 373 3.51 -14.20 3.61
C PRO A 373 2.65 -13.29 2.73
N VAL A 374 1.47 -13.74 2.35
CA VAL A 374 0.51 -12.97 1.54
C VAL A 374 -0.78 -12.81 2.33
N ASN A 375 -1.00 -11.65 2.92
CA ASN A 375 -2.14 -11.39 3.80
C ASN A 375 -3.10 -10.33 3.24
N GLU A 376 -2.70 -9.64 2.18
CA GLU A 376 -3.43 -8.51 1.60
C GLU A 376 -4.06 -8.90 0.25
N ALA A 377 -5.30 -8.48 0.03
CA ALA A 377 -6.05 -8.79 -1.18
C ALA A 377 -5.41 -8.20 -2.46
N TRP A 378 -4.79 -7.02 -2.35
CA TRP A 378 -4.09 -6.39 -3.48
C TRP A 378 -2.86 -7.18 -3.91
N LEU A 379 -2.08 -7.67 -2.93
CA LEU A 379 -0.89 -8.48 -3.19
C LEU A 379 -1.26 -9.84 -3.77
N TYR A 380 -2.30 -10.47 -3.22
CA TYR A 380 -2.86 -11.70 -3.76
C TYR A 380 -3.29 -11.52 -5.23
N SER A 381 -3.96 -10.40 -5.54
CA SER A 381 -4.37 -10.07 -6.91
C SER A 381 -3.19 -9.89 -7.85
N LEU A 382 -2.13 -9.20 -7.42
CA LEU A 382 -0.90 -9.02 -8.20
C LEU A 382 -0.22 -10.36 -8.50
N LEU A 383 -0.08 -11.22 -7.50
CA LEU A 383 0.52 -12.55 -7.65
C LEU A 383 -0.33 -13.45 -8.55
N TRP A 384 -1.65 -13.35 -8.47
CA TRP A 384 -2.57 -14.03 -9.37
C TRP A 384 -2.35 -13.61 -10.84
N CYS A 385 -2.34 -12.30 -11.10
CA CYS A 385 -2.05 -11.76 -12.43
C CYS A 385 -0.67 -12.19 -12.95
N SER A 386 0.30 -12.34 -12.04
CA SER A 386 1.65 -12.80 -12.38
C SER A 386 1.72 -14.31 -12.65
N GLY A 387 0.64 -15.07 -12.38
CA GLY A 387 0.56 -16.51 -12.61
C GLY A 387 1.19 -17.36 -11.51
N VAL A 388 1.31 -16.83 -10.27
CA VAL A 388 1.76 -17.60 -9.11
C VAL A 388 0.73 -18.68 -8.77
N PRO A 389 1.12 -19.97 -8.66
CA PRO A 389 0.16 -21.06 -8.47
C PRO A 389 -0.34 -21.19 -7.03
N SER A 390 0.44 -20.78 -6.03
CA SER A 390 0.05 -20.89 -4.64
C SER A 390 0.63 -19.79 -3.77
N VAL A 391 -0.10 -19.41 -2.71
CA VAL A 391 0.32 -18.41 -1.72
C VAL A 391 0.09 -18.96 -0.31
N SER A 392 1.02 -18.65 0.60
CA SER A 392 0.86 -18.99 2.01
C SER A 392 0.51 -17.75 2.83
N SER A 393 -0.60 -17.84 3.59
CA SER A 393 -1.24 -16.69 4.22
C SER A 393 -1.58 -16.95 5.69
N ASP A 394 -1.44 -15.88 6.49
CA ASP A 394 -1.94 -15.82 7.86
C ASP A 394 -3.44 -15.40 7.88
N ALA A 395 -3.97 -14.90 6.74
CA ALA A 395 -5.33 -14.40 6.58
C ALA A 395 -6.11 -15.14 5.46
N PRO A 396 -6.24 -16.47 5.49
CA PRO A 396 -6.93 -17.20 4.41
C PRO A 396 -8.38 -16.79 4.24
N GLN A 397 -9.05 -16.32 5.30
CA GLN A 397 -10.43 -15.84 5.27
C GLN A 397 -10.61 -14.60 4.38
N ASP A 398 -9.60 -13.75 4.27
CA ASP A 398 -9.69 -12.52 3.48
C ASP A 398 -9.33 -12.78 2.02
N LEU A 399 -8.33 -13.61 1.77
CA LEU A 399 -7.96 -13.99 0.40
C LEU A 399 -9.05 -14.82 -0.29
N ARG A 400 -9.77 -15.68 0.46
CA ARG A 400 -10.88 -16.46 -0.09
C ARG A 400 -12.00 -15.59 -0.64
N LYS A 401 -12.22 -14.40 -0.08
CA LYS A 401 -13.27 -13.46 -0.50
C LYS A 401 -12.97 -12.78 -1.84
N VAL A 402 -11.74 -12.87 -2.35
CA VAL A 402 -11.34 -12.26 -3.62
C VAL A 402 -11.74 -13.18 -4.79
N PRO A 403 -12.82 -12.88 -5.53
CA PRO A 403 -13.30 -13.74 -6.62
C PRO A 403 -12.48 -13.59 -7.90
N TYR A 404 -11.98 -12.37 -8.14
CA TYR A 404 -11.11 -11.99 -9.27
C TYR A 404 -10.05 -11.02 -8.79
N PRO A 405 -8.91 -10.89 -9.52
CA PRO A 405 -7.92 -9.86 -9.20
C PRO A 405 -8.54 -8.46 -9.20
N ILE A 406 -8.29 -7.69 -8.14
CA ILE A 406 -8.95 -6.39 -7.89
C ILE A 406 -8.69 -5.40 -9.04
N TRP A 407 -7.53 -5.48 -9.70
CA TRP A 407 -7.11 -4.53 -10.75
C TRP A 407 -7.00 -5.15 -12.13
N LEU A 408 -7.72 -6.25 -12.36
CA LEU A 408 -7.75 -6.87 -13.68
C LEU A 408 -8.40 -5.90 -14.68
N MET A 409 -7.65 -5.52 -15.70
CA MET A 409 -8.09 -4.60 -16.74
C MET A 409 -7.63 -5.09 -18.10
N SER A 410 -8.51 -5.01 -19.10
CA SER A 410 -8.12 -5.36 -20.46
C SER A 410 -7.11 -4.34 -21.03
N GLN A 411 -6.23 -4.80 -21.90
CA GLN A 411 -5.23 -3.95 -22.54
C GLN A 411 -5.88 -2.78 -23.30
N SER A 412 -7.00 -3.04 -23.98
CA SER A 412 -7.75 -2.01 -24.71
C SER A 412 -8.34 -0.94 -23.77
N ALA A 413 -8.93 -1.35 -22.64
CA ALA A 413 -9.45 -0.42 -21.66
C ALA A 413 -8.35 0.43 -21.04
N TYR A 414 -7.19 -0.16 -20.74
CA TYR A 414 -6.04 0.56 -20.22
C TYR A 414 -5.53 1.61 -21.23
N CYS A 415 -5.33 1.23 -22.50
CA CYS A 415 -4.90 2.17 -23.53
C CYS A 415 -5.92 3.30 -23.73
N PHE A 416 -7.22 2.98 -23.68
CA PHE A 416 -8.28 3.98 -23.80
C PHE A 416 -8.22 4.99 -22.66
N ILE A 417 -8.11 4.54 -21.40
CA ILE A 417 -7.98 5.41 -20.22
C ILE A 417 -6.72 6.27 -20.32
N TRP A 418 -5.61 5.67 -20.70
CA TRP A 418 -4.34 6.38 -20.86
C TRP A 418 -4.46 7.49 -21.90
N ILE A 419 -4.83 7.16 -23.14
CA ILE A 419 -4.90 8.15 -24.25
C ILE A 419 -5.92 9.25 -23.93
N THR A 420 -7.09 8.91 -23.39
CA THR A 420 -8.10 9.92 -23.08
C THR A 420 -7.65 10.83 -21.94
N SER A 421 -7.00 10.31 -20.90
CA SER A 421 -6.49 11.14 -19.80
C SER A 421 -5.40 12.10 -20.26
N ASP A 422 -4.50 11.67 -21.12
CA ASP A 422 -3.44 12.51 -21.68
C ASP A 422 -4.03 13.61 -22.57
N LEU A 423 -4.98 13.28 -23.45
CA LEU A 423 -5.67 14.27 -24.29
C LEU A 423 -6.42 15.32 -23.46
N VAL A 424 -7.12 14.89 -22.40
CA VAL A 424 -7.78 15.80 -21.46
C VAL A 424 -6.77 16.70 -20.76
N SER A 425 -5.65 16.16 -20.29
CA SER A 425 -4.57 16.92 -19.66
C SER A 425 -4.00 17.98 -20.62
N ILE A 426 -3.71 17.61 -21.86
CA ILE A 426 -3.21 18.54 -22.89
C ILE A 426 -4.22 19.66 -23.11
N ALA A 427 -5.50 19.32 -23.27
CA ALA A 427 -6.56 20.33 -23.48
C ALA A 427 -6.65 21.31 -22.30
N VAL A 428 -6.62 20.79 -21.06
CA VAL A 428 -6.66 21.61 -19.84
C VAL A 428 -5.43 22.53 -19.75
N VAL A 429 -4.23 22.01 -20.02
CA VAL A 429 -3.00 22.82 -20.03
C VAL A 429 -3.11 23.94 -21.07
N LEU A 430 -3.55 23.64 -22.28
CA LEU A 430 -3.74 24.65 -23.33
C LEU A 430 -4.77 25.73 -22.93
N VAL A 431 -5.87 25.33 -22.31
CA VAL A 431 -6.88 26.27 -21.78
C VAL A 431 -6.28 27.14 -20.68
N ILE A 432 -5.51 26.57 -19.75
CA ILE A 432 -4.83 27.33 -18.69
C ILE A 432 -3.90 28.39 -19.26
N PHE A 433 -3.02 28.02 -20.20
CA PHE A 433 -2.10 28.98 -20.83
C PHE A 433 -2.83 30.04 -21.63
N SER A 434 -3.86 29.67 -22.38
CA SER A 434 -4.70 30.61 -23.16
C SER A 434 -5.41 31.61 -22.25
N PHE A 435 -6.01 31.11 -21.16
CA PHE A 435 -6.69 31.93 -20.16
C PHE A 435 -5.73 32.93 -19.47
N GLN A 436 -4.56 32.44 -19.03
CA GLN A 436 -3.55 33.31 -18.42
C GLN A 436 -3.07 34.38 -19.38
N LYS A 437 -2.84 34.02 -20.64
CA LYS A 437 -2.46 34.98 -21.69
C LYS A 437 -3.57 36.02 -21.94
N TRP A 438 -4.83 35.58 -22.05
CA TRP A 438 -5.98 36.46 -22.22
C TRP A 438 -6.15 37.44 -21.05
N LYS A 439 -6.04 36.94 -19.82
CA LYS A 439 -6.09 37.78 -18.60
C LYS A 439 -4.99 38.83 -18.58
N MET A 440 -3.77 38.53 -19.00
CA MET A 440 -2.67 39.46 -19.03
C MET A 440 -2.84 40.49 -20.15
N SER A 441 -3.33 40.09 -21.35
CA SER A 441 -3.64 41.04 -22.43
C SER A 441 -4.73 42.04 -22.02
N GLY A 442 -5.73 41.60 -21.29
CA GLY A 442 -6.76 42.47 -20.74
C GLY A 442 -6.20 43.50 -19.74
N MET A 443 -5.22 43.11 -18.92
CA MET A 443 -4.58 44.02 -17.96
C MET A 443 -3.59 45.01 -18.64
N GLN A 444 -2.93 44.59 -19.73
CA GLN A 444 -2.03 45.51 -20.50
C GLN A 444 -2.81 46.57 -21.25
N ASN A 445 -4.06 46.28 -21.68
CA ASN A 445 -4.94 47.29 -22.29
C ASN A 445 -5.54 48.25 -21.24
N TYR A 446 -5.35 47.97 -19.95
CA TYR A 446 -5.75 48.85 -18.86
C TYR A 446 -4.59 49.79 -18.52
N ASN A 447 -4.37 50.78 -19.41
CA ASN A 447 -3.31 51.79 -19.20
C ASN A 447 -3.83 52.84 -18.21
N PRO A 448 -3.28 52.96 -17.00
CA PRO A 448 -3.76 53.93 -16.00
C PRO A 448 -3.59 55.39 -16.50
N GLU A 449 -2.65 55.67 -17.41
CA GLU A 449 -2.49 56.97 -18.03
C GLU A 449 -3.68 57.37 -18.89
N HIS A 450 -4.30 56.44 -19.61
CA HIS A 450 -5.54 56.72 -20.40
C HIS A 450 -6.73 57.08 -19.51
N ILE A 451 -6.81 56.52 -18.32
CA ILE A 451 -7.87 56.86 -17.37
C ILE A 451 -7.59 58.21 -16.73
N MET A 452 -6.36 58.51 -16.39
CA MET A 452 -5.99 59.82 -15.89
C MET A 452 -6.19 60.90 -16.96
N LEU A 453 -5.76 60.67 -18.19
CA LEU A 453 -6.02 61.57 -19.31
C LEU A 453 -7.50 61.79 -19.58
N SER A 454 -8.30 60.73 -19.57
CA SER A 454 -9.76 60.83 -19.76
C SER A 454 -10.46 61.53 -18.57
N ALA A 455 -9.95 61.36 -17.34
CA ALA A 455 -10.46 62.04 -16.16
C ALA A 455 -10.07 63.53 -16.16
N VAL A 456 -8.84 63.83 -16.58
CA VAL A 456 -8.36 65.22 -16.73
C VAL A 456 -9.12 65.91 -17.87
N THR A 457 -9.33 65.25 -19.01
CA THR A 457 -10.09 65.82 -20.16
C THR A 457 -11.57 66.04 -19.76
N ARG A 458 -12.18 65.14 -18.98
CA ARG A 458 -13.55 65.35 -18.46
C ARG A 458 -13.62 66.52 -17.46
N ARG A 459 -12.62 66.71 -16.58
CA ARG A 459 -12.54 67.87 -15.69
C ARG A 459 -12.37 69.15 -16.47
N ALA A 460 -11.41 69.20 -17.42
CA ALA A 460 -11.19 70.35 -18.26
C ALA A 460 -12.45 70.74 -19.06
N SER A 461 -13.18 69.74 -19.64
CA SER A 461 -14.44 69.99 -20.34
C SER A 461 -15.55 70.50 -19.41
N ARG A 462 -15.57 70.06 -18.15
CA ARG A 462 -16.55 70.56 -17.16
C ARG A 462 -16.19 71.98 -16.72
N ASP A 463 -14.92 72.29 -16.53
CA ASP A 463 -14.46 73.63 -16.15
C ASP A 463 -14.67 74.61 -17.27
N VAL A 464 -14.46 74.24 -18.56
CA VAL A 464 -14.79 75.05 -19.71
C VAL A 464 -16.28 75.32 -19.84
N ASN A 465 -17.17 74.34 -19.53
CA ASN A 465 -18.61 74.55 -19.53
C ASN A 465 -19.01 75.50 -18.39
N VAL A 466 -18.45 75.30 -17.18
CA VAL A 466 -18.72 76.22 -16.03
C VAL A 466 -18.19 77.62 -16.31
N MET A 467 -17.04 77.78 -17.01
CA MET A 467 -16.56 79.06 -17.46
C MET A 467 -17.48 79.70 -18.52
N LYS A 468 -17.96 78.92 -19.52
CA LYS A 468 -18.95 79.39 -20.50
C LYS A 468 -20.23 79.83 -19.80
N GLU A 469 -20.76 79.07 -18.87
CA GLU A 469 -21.93 79.54 -18.10
C GLU A 469 -21.67 80.82 -17.34
N LYS A 470 -20.51 80.90 -16.64
CA LYS A 470 -20.14 82.18 -15.94
C LYS A 470 -19.97 83.35 -16.88
N LEU A 471 -19.40 83.17 -18.11
CA LEU A 471 -19.27 84.17 -19.09
C LEU A 471 -20.65 84.64 -19.65
N ILE A 472 -21.56 83.65 -19.91
CA ILE A 472 -22.91 83.95 -20.39
C ILE A 472 -23.66 84.73 -19.28
N PHE A 473 -23.56 84.31 -17.98
CA PHE A 473 -24.16 85.04 -16.88
C PHE A 473 -23.52 86.41 -16.63
N SER A 474 -22.21 86.59 -16.91
CA SER A 474 -21.58 87.93 -16.83
C SER A 474 -21.96 88.85 -17.96
N GLU A 475 -22.19 88.37 -19.22
CA GLU A 475 -22.72 89.17 -20.35
C GLU A 475 -24.16 89.54 -20.12
N LEU A 476 -24.98 88.69 -19.52
CA LEU A 476 -26.39 88.98 -19.17
C LEU A 476 -26.46 90.05 -18.06
N ASN A 477 -25.52 90.06 -17.09
CA ASN A 477 -25.51 91.03 -15.98
C ASN A 477 -24.91 92.40 -16.40
N ASN A 478 -24.02 92.45 -17.42
CA ASN A 478 -23.48 93.69 -17.93
C ASN A 478 -24.42 94.43 -18.85
N GLY A 479 -25.56 93.87 -19.25
CA GLY A 479 -26.63 94.50 -20.04
C GLY A 479 -27.67 95.23 -19.18
N LEU A 480 -27.60 95.29 -17.89
CA LEU A 480 -28.59 95.88 -17.01
C LEU A 480 -28.04 96.69 -15.84
N ASN A 481 -26.94 97.38 -15.92
CA ASN A 481 -26.65 98.54 -15.02
C ASN A 481 -25.43 99.30 -15.50
N SER A 482 -25.67 100.41 -16.23
CA SER A 482 -24.87 101.65 -16.10
C SER A 482 -25.29 102.30 -14.82
N THR A 483 -24.40 102.51 -13.91
CA THR A 483 -24.15 103.60 -13.01
C THR A 483 -23.55 103.16 -11.68
N GLU A 484 -22.51 103.88 -11.32
CA GLU A 484 -21.93 104.16 -9.98
C GLU A 484 -20.95 103.17 -9.40
N ASP A 485 -19.73 103.56 -9.52
CA ASP A 485 -18.75 104.05 -8.52
C ASP A 485 -18.13 103.16 -7.48
N LEU A 486 -16.84 103.30 -7.50
CA LEU A 486 -15.85 103.39 -6.39
C LEU A 486 -15.34 102.12 -5.69
N SER A 487 -14.06 101.94 -5.94
CA SER A 487 -12.93 101.95 -5.01
C SER A 487 -12.69 100.74 -4.09
N LEU A 488 -11.40 100.31 -4.14
CA LEU A 488 -10.52 99.85 -3.07
C LEU A 488 -10.81 98.43 -2.51
N ASN A 489 -9.89 97.52 -2.47
CA ASN A 489 -8.54 97.46 -1.97
C ASN A 489 -7.85 96.10 -2.30
N LEU A 490 -6.57 96.20 -2.48
CA LEU A 490 -5.62 95.08 -2.39
C LEU A 490 -5.66 94.38 -1.00
N GLU A 491 -5.41 93.13 -0.99
CA GLU A 491 -4.34 92.53 -0.15
C GLU A 491 -4.21 90.99 -0.36
N ASN A 492 -3.07 90.58 -0.75
CA ASN A 492 -2.12 89.58 -0.39
C ASN A 492 -2.62 88.26 0.23
N GLY A 493 -2.12 87.18 -0.31
CA GLY A 493 -2.06 85.91 0.37
C GLY A 493 -1.40 84.76 -0.43
N TYR A 494 -0.08 84.86 -0.60
CA TYR A 494 0.75 83.72 -1.01
C TYR A 494 0.80 82.73 0.13
N ALA A 495 0.53 81.50 -0.17
CA ALA A 495 0.98 80.41 0.70
C ALA A 495 1.59 79.31 -0.20
N SER A 496 2.89 79.26 -0.16
CA SER A 496 3.73 78.16 -0.60
C SER A 496 3.57 76.96 0.29
N TYR A 497 3.47 75.76 -0.28
CA TYR A 497 3.78 74.51 0.43
C TYR A 497 4.97 73.83 -0.19
N SER A 498 6.01 73.79 0.63
CA SER A 498 7.30 73.17 0.44
C SER A 498 7.17 71.61 0.51
N CYS A 499 7.90 70.94 -0.38
CA CYS A 499 8.27 69.54 -0.21
C CYS A 499 9.17 69.34 1.00
N GLY A 500 8.91 68.28 1.78
CA GLY A 500 9.81 67.70 2.75
C GLY A 500 9.71 66.19 2.66
N GLY A 501 10.79 65.52 2.27
CA GLY A 501 10.91 64.08 2.23
C GLY A 501 11.24 63.51 3.61
N HIS A 502 10.88 62.26 3.74
CA HIS A 502 11.73 61.21 4.33
C HIS A 502 11.17 59.88 3.83
#